data_4c3d4b78bfeda9fb7916d7e3e0b0c584
#
_entry.id   4c3d4b78bfeda9fb7916d7e3e0b0c584
#
_cell.length_a   1.000
_cell.length_b   1.000
_cell.length_c   1.000
_cell.angle_alpha   90.00
_cell.angle_beta   90.00
_cell.angle_gamma   90.00
#
_symmetry.space_group_name_H-M   'P 1'
#
loop_
_entity.id
_entity.type
_entity.pdbx_description
1 polymer ?
#
loop_
_entity_poly.entity_id
_entity_poly.type
_entity_poly.pdbx_seq_one_letter_code
_entity_poly.pdbx_strand_id
1 'polypeptide(L)'
;NSVIAGRFMPEFLEHRATRILRSRFNITATKVVKNRWLSADDIDLLIKVTILMSAMGANKTGSVIKYIARIPHESRGRVLWLTPTITLSANTIQRLRDAGIDVTGYKELTACEKRAGLLEIGDFVVFSIQSLHYTQKDYGIVVIDEVEALFFTFGKDAATHQDEETKEDRLVHNFARFKEILFKCKKLLLMDVFITQTTIDFVNNLAM
;
A
#
# COMPACT_ATOMS: atom_id res chain seq x y z
N ASN A 1 -0.71 14.93 -5.27
CA ASN A 1 0.15 13.75 -5.34
C ASN A 1 1.57 14.16 -4.93
N SER A 2 2.17 13.53 -3.95
CA SER A 2 3.58 13.75 -3.58
C SER A 2 4.34 12.43 -3.60
N VAL A 3 5.53 12.46 -4.19
CA VAL A 3 6.49 11.36 -4.15
C VAL A 3 7.55 11.70 -3.12
N ILE A 4 7.70 10.86 -2.10
CA ILE A 4 8.74 11.00 -1.08
C ILE A 4 9.81 9.94 -1.38
N ALA A 5 10.99 10.38 -1.78
CA ALA A 5 12.15 9.51 -1.95
C ALA A 5 13.04 9.59 -0.71
N GLY A 6 13.15 8.48 0.01
CA GLY A 6 14.05 8.36 1.17
C GLY A 6 15.42 7.82 0.76
N ARG A 7 16.48 8.34 1.38
CA ARG A 7 17.84 8.14 0.94
C ARG A 7 18.82 7.60 1.98
N PHE A 8 19.64 6.66 1.48
CA PHE A 8 21.02 6.51 1.95
C PHE A 8 21.92 6.46 0.72
N MET A 9 22.44 7.63 0.29
CA MET A 9 23.44 7.68 -0.79
C MET A 9 24.32 8.95 -0.65
N PRO A 10 25.63 8.89 -0.97
CA PRO A 10 26.47 10.06 -1.09
C PRO A 10 25.90 11.08 -2.09
N GLU A 11 26.13 12.35 -1.90
CA GLU A 11 25.54 13.45 -2.69
C GLU A 11 25.64 13.28 -4.22
N PHE A 12 26.73 12.69 -4.71
CA PHE A 12 26.89 12.46 -6.13
C PHE A 12 25.94 11.38 -6.70
N LEU A 13 25.56 10.38 -5.89
CA LEU A 13 24.56 9.37 -6.25
C LEU A 13 23.14 9.96 -6.20
N GLU A 14 22.98 11.07 -5.47
CA GLU A 14 21.73 11.81 -5.38
C GLU A 14 21.35 12.46 -6.71
N HIS A 15 22.26 13.17 -7.29
CA HIS A 15 22.06 13.72 -8.62
C HIS A 15 21.81 12.63 -9.67
N ARG A 16 22.48 11.48 -9.53
CA ARG A 16 22.33 10.37 -10.46
C ARG A 16 20.98 9.67 -10.32
N ALA A 17 20.52 9.40 -9.09
CA ALA A 17 19.21 8.80 -8.84
C ALA A 17 18.06 9.74 -9.28
N THR A 18 18.12 11.01 -8.95
CA THR A 18 17.15 12.02 -9.40
C THR A 18 17.17 12.17 -10.93
N ARG A 19 18.35 12.13 -11.56
CA ARG A 19 18.51 12.18 -13.01
C ARG A 19 17.95 10.93 -13.69
N ILE A 20 18.17 9.73 -13.11
CA ILE A 20 17.61 8.47 -13.61
C ILE A 20 16.09 8.47 -13.48
N LEU A 21 15.54 8.91 -12.36
CA LEU A 21 14.10 9.03 -12.18
C LEU A 21 13.48 9.99 -13.20
N ARG A 22 14.07 11.17 -13.39
CA ARG A 22 13.60 12.14 -14.40
C ARG A 22 13.72 11.61 -15.82
N SER A 23 14.82 10.93 -16.15
CA SER A 23 15.07 10.47 -17.52
C SER A 23 14.27 9.23 -17.92
N ARG A 24 13.97 8.33 -16.97
CA ARG A 24 13.27 7.08 -17.25
C ARG A 24 11.77 7.15 -17.05
N PHE A 25 11.29 7.94 -16.10
CA PHE A 25 9.91 7.87 -15.64
C PHE A 25 9.17 9.21 -15.64
N ASN A 26 9.80 10.28 -16.09
CA ASN A 26 9.26 11.64 -16.03
C ASN A 26 8.67 12.01 -14.64
N ILE A 27 9.23 11.40 -13.59
CA ILE A 27 8.79 11.57 -12.19
C ILE A 27 9.68 12.60 -11.53
N THR A 28 9.06 13.59 -10.91
CA THR A 28 9.75 14.54 -10.05
C THR A 28 9.37 14.27 -8.61
N ALA A 29 10.36 13.97 -7.76
CA ALA A 29 10.14 13.87 -6.33
C ALA A 29 9.76 15.25 -5.77
N THR A 30 8.62 15.34 -5.10
CA THR A 30 8.16 16.59 -4.46
C THR A 30 8.98 16.89 -3.21
N LYS A 31 9.44 15.85 -2.51
CA LYS A 31 10.29 15.95 -1.33
C LYS A 31 11.38 14.89 -1.38
N VAL A 32 12.62 15.27 -1.13
CA VAL A 32 13.76 14.37 -0.97
C VAL A 32 14.21 14.39 0.48
N VAL A 33 14.15 13.22 1.15
CA VAL A 33 14.58 13.07 2.54
C VAL A 33 16.06 12.66 2.54
N LYS A 34 16.91 13.47 3.13
CA LYS A 34 18.37 13.23 3.18
C LYS A 34 18.80 12.27 4.31
N ASN A 35 17.91 11.96 5.23
CA ASN A 35 18.19 11.06 6.34
C ASN A 35 18.21 9.59 5.89
N ARG A 36 19.01 8.80 6.58
CA ARG A 36 19.08 7.34 6.37
C ARG A 36 17.73 6.65 6.53
N TRP A 37 16.90 7.16 7.43
CA TRP A 37 15.63 6.59 7.83
C TRP A 37 14.50 7.54 7.49
N LEU A 38 13.45 7.02 6.88
CA LEU A 38 12.19 7.73 6.78
C LEU A 38 11.57 7.91 8.17
N SER A 39 10.93 9.03 8.38
CA SER A 39 10.19 9.39 9.58
C SER A 39 8.70 9.55 9.29
N ALA A 40 7.87 9.42 10.32
CA ALA A 40 6.46 9.75 10.22
C ALA A 40 6.22 11.23 9.84
N ASP A 41 7.12 12.11 10.20
CA ASP A 41 7.06 13.54 9.90
C ASP A 41 7.34 13.85 8.41
N ASP A 42 7.83 12.89 7.67
CA ASP A 42 8.04 13.02 6.23
C ASP A 42 6.75 12.84 5.43
N ILE A 43 5.71 12.29 6.05
CA ILE A 43 4.41 12.00 5.43
C ILE A 43 3.45 13.16 5.72
N ASP A 44 3.06 13.89 4.67
CA ASP A 44 2.14 15.02 4.80
C ASP A 44 0.69 14.54 5.01
N LEU A 45 0.04 15.09 6.03
CA LEU A 45 -1.36 14.79 6.36
C LEU A 45 -2.36 15.28 5.30
N LEU A 46 -2.06 16.39 4.65
CA LEU A 46 -2.98 17.07 3.73
C LEU A 46 -3.00 16.45 2.33
N ILE A 47 -1.98 15.68 1.98
CA ILE A 47 -1.85 15.11 0.64
C ILE A 47 -2.57 13.76 0.57
N LYS A 48 -3.58 13.64 -0.31
CA LYS A 48 -4.39 12.43 -0.46
C LYS A 48 -3.55 11.23 -0.87
N VAL A 49 -2.66 11.37 -1.86
CA VAL A 49 -1.83 10.26 -2.34
C VAL A 49 -0.36 10.57 -2.07
N THR A 50 0.31 9.68 -1.35
CA THR A 50 1.74 9.78 -1.05
C THR A 50 2.46 8.52 -1.51
N ILE A 51 3.49 8.68 -2.32
CA ILE A 51 4.35 7.60 -2.77
C ILE A 51 5.67 7.68 -2.01
N LEU A 52 6.00 6.63 -1.28
CA LEU A 52 7.23 6.48 -0.49
C LEU A 52 8.19 5.56 -1.25
N MET A 53 9.16 6.16 -1.92
CA MET A 53 10.20 5.41 -2.61
C MET A 53 11.51 5.49 -1.83
N SER A 54 12.03 4.35 -1.39
CA SER A 54 13.32 4.28 -0.68
C SER A 54 13.89 2.88 -0.71
N ALA A 55 15.20 2.77 -0.51
CA ALA A 55 15.89 1.49 -0.43
C ALA A 55 15.30 0.54 0.63
N MET A 56 15.58 -0.74 0.50
CA MET A 56 15.27 -1.72 1.54
C MET A 56 15.94 -1.32 2.86
N GLY A 57 15.26 -1.55 3.97
CA GLY A 57 15.78 -1.19 5.28
C GLY A 57 15.70 0.30 5.65
N ALA A 58 15.17 1.18 4.79
CA ALA A 58 14.98 2.61 5.10
C ALA A 58 13.78 2.89 6.03
N ASN A 59 13.25 1.88 6.70
CA ASN A 59 12.17 1.97 7.68
C ASN A 59 10.82 2.50 7.14
N LYS A 60 10.50 2.28 5.86
CA LYS A 60 9.20 2.69 5.26
C LYS A 60 8.01 2.24 6.12
N THR A 61 7.90 0.95 6.34
CA THR A 61 6.80 0.33 7.11
C THR A 61 6.69 0.92 8.52
N GLY A 62 7.82 1.02 9.24
CA GLY A 62 7.83 1.61 10.59
C GLY A 62 7.41 3.08 10.62
N SER A 63 7.78 3.86 9.62
CA SER A 63 7.37 5.27 9.50
C SER A 63 5.88 5.41 9.23
N VAL A 64 5.33 4.56 8.35
CA VAL A 64 3.89 4.54 8.07
C VAL A 64 3.09 4.08 9.27
N ILE A 65 3.54 3.06 10.01
CA ILE A 65 2.92 2.63 11.26
C ILE A 65 2.85 3.78 12.26
N LYS A 66 3.98 4.45 12.51
CA LYS A 66 4.04 5.61 13.42
C LYS A 66 3.19 6.78 12.94
N TYR A 67 3.14 7.01 11.63
CA TYR A 67 2.29 8.04 11.04
C TYR A 67 0.81 7.75 11.33
N ILE A 68 0.34 6.52 11.06
CA ILE A 68 -1.06 6.14 11.27
C ILE A 68 -1.43 6.17 12.75
N ALA A 69 -0.51 5.74 13.64
CA ALA A 69 -0.74 5.75 15.08
C ALA A 69 -0.94 7.17 15.67
N ARG A 70 -0.42 8.21 15.01
CA ARG A 70 -0.61 9.62 15.43
C ARG A 70 -1.96 10.20 15.02
N ILE A 71 -2.65 9.58 14.07
CA ILE A 71 -3.94 10.09 13.59
C ILE A 71 -5.04 9.57 14.53
N PRO A 72 -5.83 10.46 15.15
CA PRO A 72 -6.94 10.04 15.99
C PRO A 72 -7.90 9.12 15.23
N HIS A 73 -8.44 8.13 15.93
CA HIS A 73 -9.31 7.10 15.35
C HIS A 73 -10.48 7.70 14.57
N GLU A 74 -11.15 8.70 15.13
CA GLU A 74 -12.30 9.38 14.54
C GLU A 74 -11.96 10.07 13.22
N SER A 75 -10.73 10.56 13.09
CA SER A 75 -10.26 11.28 11.90
C SER A 75 -9.76 10.34 10.81
N ARG A 76 -9.07 9.25 11.20
CA ARG A 76 -8.47 8.33 10.23
C ARG A 76 -9.47 7.38 9.59
N GLY A 77 -10.53 7.03 10.32
CA GLY A 77 -11.43 5.94 9.95
C GLY A 77 -10.71 4.58 9.94
N ARG A 78 -11.28 3.62 9.24
CA ARG A 78 -10.68 2.29 9.09
C ARG A 78 -9.41 2.33 8.24
N VAL A 79 -8.47 1.45 8.56
CA VAL A 79 -7.19 1.31 7.84
C VAL A 79 -7.13 -0.04 7.14
N LEU A 80 -6.84 -0.01 5.85
CA LEU A 80 -6.54 -1.20 5.06
C LEU A 80 -5.07 -1.21 4.70
N TRP A 81 -4.37 -2.28 5.04
CA TRP A 81 -3.01 -2.53 4.59
C TRP A 81 -2.98 -3.68 3.60
N LEU A 82 -2.61 -3.39 2.36
CA LEU A 82 -2.52 -4.36 1.28
C LEU A 82 -1.07 -4.80 1.06
N THR A 83 -0.89 -6.09 0.86
CA THR A 83 0.39 -6.70 0.52
C THR A 83 0.23 -7.60 -0.70
N PRO A 84 1.26 -7.80 -1.52
CA PRO A 84 1.18 -8.68 -2.68
C PRO A 84 1.01 -10.16 -2.32
N THR A 85 1.50 -10.58 -1.14
CA THR A 85 1.48 -12.00 -0.74
C THR A 85 1.00 -12.19 0.69
N ILE A 86 0.47 -13.39 0.96
CA ILE A 86 0.02 -13.79 2.30
C ILE A 86 1.18 -13.85 3.32
N THR A 87 2.39 -14.21 2.88
CA THR A 87 3.57 -14.25 3.75
C THR A 87 3.96 -12.85 4.22
N LEU A 88 3.93 -11.89 3.32
CA LEU A 88 4.22 -10.50 3.66
C LEU A 88 3.15 -9.93 4.61
N SER A 89 1.88 -10.31 4.41
CA SER A 89 0.79 -9.95 5.35
C SER A 89 1.10 -10.40 6.78
N ALA A 90 1.57 -11.63 6.98
CA ALA A 90 1.88 -12.15 8.32
C ALA A 90 2.98 -11.34 9.02
N ASN A 91 4.05 -11.00 8.29
CA ASN A 91 5.12 -10.17 8.82
C ASN A 91 4.64 -8.74 9.16
N THR A 92 3.78 -8.18 8.33
CA THR A 92 3.19 -6.86 8.57
C THR A 92 2.29 -6.87 9.82
N ILE A 93 1.46 -7.88 9.98
CA ILE A 93 0.59 -8.06 11.16
C ILE A 93 1.44 -8.10 12.43
N GLN A 94 2.52 -8.90 12.43
CA GLN A 94 3.39 -8.99 13.60
C GLN A 94 3.99 -7.62 13.95
N ARG A 95 4.51 -6.89 12.98
CA ARG A 95 5.09 -5.54 13.19
C ARG A 95 4.07 -4.52 13.68
N LEU A 96 2.83 -4.60 13.24
CA LEU A 96 1.73 -3.74 13.72
C LEU A 96 1.42 -4.04 15.19
N ARG A 97 1.33 -5.32 15.55
CA ARG A 97 1.11 -5.77 16.94
C ARG A 97 2.26 -5.38 17.87
N ASP A 98 3.49 -5.53 17.41
CA ASP A 98 4.67 -5.09 18.17
C ASP A 98 4.67 -3.57 18.42
N ALA A 99 4.00 -2.82 17.55
CA ALA A 99 3.78 -1.38 17.73
C ALA A 99 2.51 -1.04 18.56
N GLY A 100 1.83 -2.04 19.13
CA GLY A 100 0.64 -1.86 19.97
C GLY A 100 -0.66 -1.60 19.18
N ILE A 101 -0.69 -1.89 17.88
CA ILE A 101 -1.88 -1.72 17.05
C ILE A 101 -2.67 -3.03 17.03
N ASP A 102 -3.95 -2.96 17.42
CA ASP A 102 -4.87 -4.06 17.22
C ASP A 102 -5.20 -4.21 15.74
N VAL A 103 -4.86 -5.37 15.19
CA VAL A 103 -4.97 -5.65 13.76
C VAL A 103 -5.53 -7.02 13.49
N THR A 104 -6.47 -7.10 12.57
CA THR A 104 -7.07 -8.35 12.09
C THR A 104 -6.41 -8.79 10.78
N GLY A 105 -5.91 -10.01 10.77
CA GLY A 105 -5.33 -10.65 9.59
C GLY A 105 -6.28 -11.64 8.94
N TYR A 106 -6.33 -11.67 7.62
CA TYR A 106 -7.18 -12.61 6.87
C TYR A 106 -6.99 -14.09 7.26
N LYS A 107 -5.75 -14.51 7.54
CA LYS A 107 -5.46 -15.91 7.90
C LYS A 107 -5.98 -16.34 9.26
N GLU A 108 -6.20 -15.38 10.15
CA GLU A 108 -6.62 -15.66 11.52
C GLU A 108 -8.10 -15.97 11.63
N LEU A 109 -8.85 -15.67 10.59
CA LEU A 109 -10.28 -15.95 10.53
C LEU A 109 -10.55 -17.35 10.02
N THR A 110 -11.44 -18.04 10.70
CA THR A 110 -12.00 -19.33 10.26
C THR A 110 -12.79 -19.18 8.96
N ALA A 111 -13.07 -20.30 8.28
CA ALA A 111 -13.89 -20.26 7.07
C ALA A 111 -15.33 -19.75 7.36
N CYS A 112 -15.84 -20.01 8.56
CA CYS A 112 -17.16 -19.54 8.99
C CYS A 112 -17.17 -18.01 9.17
N GLU A 113 -16.16 -17.48 9.86
CA GLU A 113 -16.00 -16.05 10.10
C GLU A 113 -15.82 -15.29 8.78
N LYS A 114 -15.04 -15.84 7.84
CA LYS A 114 -14.89 -15.25 6.50
C LYS A 114 -16.22 -15.15 5.75
N ARG A 115 -17.06 -16.21 5.83
CA ARG A 115 -18.39 -16.21 5.20
C ARG A 115 -19.37 -15.26 5.89
N ALA A 116 -19.23 -15.08 7.19
CA ALA A 116 -20.05 -14.16 7.97
C ALA A 116 -19.66 -12.67 7.81
N GLY A 117 -18.64 -12.36 7.02
CA GLY A 117 -18.14 -10.99 6.84
C GLY A 117 -17.45 -10.43 8.08
N LEU A 118 -17.00 -11.28 9.02
CA LEU A 118 -16.35 -10.86 10.26
C LEU A 118 -14.97 -10.21 10.07
N LEU A 119 -14.43 -10.25 8.85
CA LEU A 119 -13.28 -9.42 8.43
C LEU A 119 -13.49 -7.93 8.66
N GLU A 120 -14.72 -7.54 8.91
CA GLU A 120 -15.15 -6.16 9.04
C GLU A 120 -15.16 -5.64 10.49
N ILE A 121 -14.79 -6.49 11.46
CA ILE A 121 -14.85 -6.13 12.88
C ILE A 121 -13.70 -5.19 13.26
N GLY A 122 -12.51 -5.37 12.67
CA GLY A 122 -11.35 -4.57 13.01
C GLY A 122 -11.30 -3.20 12.30
N ASP A 123 -10.83 -2.19 13.01
CA ASP A 123 -10.54 -0.88 12.43
C ASP A 123 -9.23 -0.84 11.64
N PHE A 124 -8.39 -1.82 11.85
CA PHE A 124 -7.15 -2.02 11.12
C PHE A 124 -7.07 -3.45 10.60
N VAL A 125 -7.05 -3.60 9.28
CA VAL A 125 -7.03 -4.92 8.64
C VAL A 125 -5.86 -5.04 7.66
N VAL A 126 -5.25 -6.23 7.60
CA VAL A 126 -4.17 -6.56 6.67
C VAL A 126 -4.63 -7.69 5.76
N PHE A 127 -4.64 -7.40 4.45
CA PHE A 127 -5.01 -8.37 3.41
C PHE A 127 -3.89 -8.56 2.39
N SER A 128 -3.83 -9.76 1.82
CA SER A 128 -3.26 -9.90 0.49
C SER A 128 -4.26 -9.41 -0.56
N ILE A 129 -3.76 -8.93 -1.69
CA ILE A 129 -4.62 -8.45 -2.79
C ILE A 129 -5.61 -9.50 -3.26
N GLN A 130 -5.24 -10.78 -3.21
CA GLN A 130 -6.09 -11.92 -3.59
C GLN A 130 -7.30 -12.10 -2.67
N SER A 131 -7.28 -11.54 -1.47
CA SER A 131 -8.35 -11.66 -0.47
C SER A 131 -9.30 -10.47 -0.42
N LEU A 132 -9.17 -9.52 -1.34
CA LEU A 132 -9.88 -8.25 -1.28
C LEU A 132 -11.41 -8.39 -1.47
N HIS A 133 -11.83 -9.42 -2.19
CA HIS A 133 -13.26 -9.72 -2.39
C HIS A 133 -14.02 -10.07 -1.09
N TYR A 134 -13.32 -10.36 -0.01
CA TYR A 134 -13.96 -10.64 1.29
C TYR A 134 -14.34 -9.37 2.06
N THR A 135 -13.90 -8.19 1.65
CA THR A 135 -14.26 -6.94 2.33
C THR A 135 -15.28 -6.13 1.55
N GLN A 136 -16.29 -5.62 2.26
CA GLN A 136 -17.31 -4.72 1.71
C GLN A 136 -17.24 -3.31 2.32
N LYS A 137 -16.37 -3.08 3.31
CA LYS A 137 -16.28 -1.82 4.04
C LYS A 137 -15.40 -0.79 3.32
N ASP A 138 -15.73 0.47 3.53
CA ASP A 138 -14.89 1.58 3.10
C ASP A 138 -13.76 1.83 4.13
N TYR A 139 -12.64 2.35 3.62
CA TYR A 139 -11.45 2.61 4.41
C TYR A 139 -11.04 4.08 4.27
N GLY A 140 -10.71 4.70 5.40
CA GLY A 140 -10.21 6.07 5.42
C GLY A 140 -8.76 6.14 4.96
N ILE A 141 -7.93 5.19 5.38
CA ILE A 141 -6.53 5.09 4.98
C ILE A 141 -6.28 3.75 4.29
N VAL A 142 -5.63 3.79 3.14
CA VAL A 142 -5.15 2.60 2.43
C VAL A 142 -3.64 2.67 2.32
N VAL A 143 -2.97 1.62 2.73
CA VAL A 143 -1.53 1.42 2.57
C VAL A 143 -1.31 0.27 1.60
N ILE A 144 -0.46 0.49 0.60
CA ILE A 144 -0.03 -0.56 -0.33
C ILE A 144 1.48 -0.73 -0.17
N ASP A 145 1.87 -1.87 0.37
CA ASP A 145 3.27 -2.25 0.55
C ASP A 145 3.73 -3.07 -0.64
N GLU A 146 4.91 -2.78 -1.18
CA GLU A 146 5.44 -3.41 -2.40
C GLU A 146 4.48 -3.23 -3.60
N VAL A 147 4.15 -1.98 -3.92
CA VAL A 147 3.11 -1.65 -4.90
C VAL A 147 3.39 -2.22 -6.30
N GLU A 148 4.63 -2.26 -6.73
CA GLU A 148 5.02 -2.83 -8.02
C GLU A 148 4.80 -4.35 -8.06
N ALA A 149 5.13 -5.04 -6.97
CA ALA A 149 4.85 -6.48 -6.83
C ALA A 149 3.34 -6.76 -6.80
N LEU A 150 2.56 -5.87 -6.20
CA LEU A 150 1.10 -5.97 -6.18
C LEU A 150 0.51 -5.85 -7.59
N PHE A 151 0.92 -4.86 -8.38
CA PHE A 151 0.47 -4.73 -9.78
C PHE A 151 0.92 -5.89 -10.65
N PHE A 152 2.13 -6.41 -10.43
CA PHE A 152 2.61 -7.59 -11.12
C PHE A 152 1.76 -8.84 -10.81
N THR A 153 1.31 -8.98 -9.56
CA THR A 153 0.41 -10.08 -9.15
C THR A 153 -0.93 -10.00 -9.89
N PHE A 154 -1.53 -8.82 -9.99
CA PHE A 154 -2.73 -8.64 -10.81
C PHE A 154 -2.53 -9.03 -12.27
N GLY A 155 -1.41 -8.63 -12.87
CA GLY A 155 -1.10 -8.98 -14.26
C GLY A 155 -0.86 -10.47 -14.48
N LYS A 156 -0.20 -11.16 -13.52
CA LYS A 156 0.05 -12.61 -13.58
C LYS A 156 -1.22 -13.42 -13.40
N ASP A 157 -2.04 -13.10 -12.43
CA ASP A 157 -3.28 -13.83 -12.18
C ASP A 157 -4.22 -13.76 -13.38
N ALA A 158 -4.21 -12.63 -14.11
CA ALA A 158 -4.92 -12.50 -15.38
C ALA A 158 -4.34 -13.39 -16.49
N ALA A 159 -3.04 -13.68 -16.47
CA ALA A 159 -2.35 -14.42 -17.54
C ALA A 159 -2.28 -15.94 -17.29
N THR A 160 -2.38 -16.40 -16.05
CA THR A 160 -2.11 -17.80 -15.67
C THR A 160 -3.35 -18.65 -15.43
N HIS A 161 -4.53 -18.07 -15.39
CA HIS A 161 -5.77 -18.81 -15.12
C HIS A 161 -6.55 -19.06 -16.41
N GLN A 162 -6.20 -20.10 -17.12
CA GLN A 162 -6.94 -20.59 -18.31
C GLN A 162 -8.10 -21.53 -17.98
N ASP A 163 -8.30 -21.92 -16.71
CA ASP A 163 -9.34 -22.88 -16.34
C ASP A 163 -10.17 -22.42 -15.15
N GLU A 164 -11.49 -22.39 -15.36
CA GLU A 164 -12.62 -22.18 -14.47
C GLU A 164 -13.17 -20.74 -14.39
N GLU A 165 -14.41 -20.57 -14.84
CA GLU A 165 -15.28 -19.38 -14.75
C GLU A 165 -15.23 -18.68 -13.36
N THR A 166 -15.03 -19.47 -12.29
CA THR A 166 -14.99 -18.94 -10.92
C THR A 166 -13.73 -18.17 -10.55
N LYS A 167 -12.61 -18.31 -11.29
CA LYS A 167 -11.35 -17.62 -10.98
C LYS A 167 -11.22 -16.30 -11.71
N GLU A 168 -11.68 -16.24 -12.94
CA GLU A 168 -11.76 -15.00 -13.71
C GLU A 168 -12.71 -14.02 -13.05
N ASP A 169 -13.85 -14.47 -12.57
CA ASP A 169 -14.80 -13.66 -11.79
C ASP A 169 -14.18 -13.08 -10.53
N ARG A 170 -13.35 -13.83 -9.80
CA ARG A 170 -12.68 -13.34 -8.59
C ARG A 170 -11.66 -12.26 -8.88
N LEU A 171 -10.89 -12.39 -9.95
CA LEU A 171 -9.91 -11.36 -10.33
C LEU A 171 -10.61 -10.07 -10.70
N VAL A 172 -11.66 -10.15 -11.52
CA VAL A 172 -12.48 -8.99 -11.91
C VAL A 172 -13.12 -8.33 -10.69
N HIS A 173 -13.69 -9.12 -9.77
CA HIS A 173 -14.25 -8.63 -8.52
C HIS A 173 -13.19 -7.98 -7.62
N ASN A 174 -12.03 -8.60 -7.45
CA ASN A 174 -10.94 -8.03 -6.66
C ASN A 174 -10.46 -6.70 -7.25
N PHE A 175 -10.33 -6.62 -8.57
CA PHE A 175 -9.88 -5.39 -9.23
C PHE A 175 -10.95 -4.28 -9.17
N ALA A 176 -12.22 -4.61 -9.35
CA ALA A 176 -13.31 -3.66 -9.19
C ALA A 176 -13.37 -3.13 -7.75
N ARG A 177 -13.27 -4.04 -6.77
CA ARG A 177 -13.25 -3.68 -5.35
C ARG A 177 -12.02 -2.84 -4.99
N PHE A 178 -10.86 -3.18 -5.52
CA PHE A 178 -9.64 -2.41 -5.36
C PHE A 178 -9.81 -0.96 -5.81
N LYS A 179 -10.32 -0.75 -7.03
CA LYS A 179 -10.59 0.59 -7.56
C LYS A 179 -11.58 1.37 -6.68
N GLU A 180 -12.68 0.73 -6.28
CA GLU A 180 -13.68 1.35 -5.42
C GLU A 180 -13.09 1.83 -4.09
N ILE A 181 -12.32 0.99 -3.41
CA ILE A 181 -11.65 1.32 -2.15
C ILE A 181 -10.71 2.51 -2.32
N LEU A 182 -9.88 2.49 -3.36
CA LEU A 182 -8.91 3.57 -3.61
C LEU A 182 -9.58 4.88 -3.97
N PHE A 183 -10.68 4.83 -4.70
CA PHE A 183 -11.43 6.03 -5.05
C PHE A 183 -12.05 6.69 -3.81
N LYS A 184 -12.59 5.89 -2.89
CA LYS A 184 -13.27 6.36 -1.68
C LYS A 184 -12.32 6.76 -0.55
N CYS A 185 -11.10 6.23 -0.50
CA CYS A 185 -10.18 6.49 0.61
C CYS A 185 -9.80 7.98 0.70
N LYS A 186 -9.61 8.44 1.93
CA LYS A 186 -9.15 9.80 2.22
C LYS A 186 -7.63 9.94 2.04
N LYS A 187 -6.90 8.86 2.33
CA LYS A 187 -5.45 8.82 2.26
C LYS A 187 -4.98 7.51 1.64
N LEU A 188 -4.10 7.62 0.65
CA LEU A 188 -3.45 6.48 -0.01
C LEU A 188 -1.93 6.61 0.17
N LEU A 189 -1.31 5.59 0.73
CA LEU A 189 0.13 5.47 0.93
C LEU A 189 0.64 4.30 0.09
N LEU A 190 1.48 4.58 -0.88
CA LEU A 190 2.12 3.59 -1.74
C LEU A 190 3.59 3.48 -1.37
N MET A 191 4.08 2.28 -1.13
CA MET A 191 5.47 2.05 -0.72
C MET A 191 6.15 1.04 -1.65
N ASP A 192 7.36 1.38 -2.09
CA ASP A 192 8.24 0.45 -2.81
C ASP A 192 9.70 0.89 -2.74
N VAL A 193 10.60 0.04 -3.22
CA VAL A 193 12.02 0.36 -3.41
C VAL A 193 12.21 1.24 -4.64
N PHE A 194 11.45 1.00 -5.68
CA PHE A 194 11.39 1.81 -6.89
C PHE A 194 9.94 1.86 -7.41
N ILE A 195 9.64 2.90 -8.16
CA ILE A 195 8.30 3.15 -8.71
C ILE A 195 8.42 3.22 -10.23
N THR A 196 7.57 2.50 -10.93
CA THR A 196 7.52 2.51 -12.40
C THR A 196 6.48 3.53 -12.91
N GLN A 197 6.51 3.76 -14.23
CA GLN A 197 5.53 4.60 -14.89
C GLN A 197 4.10 4.06 -14.69
N THR A 198 3.93 2.73 -14.64
CA THR A 198 2.62 2.09 -14.41
C THR A 198 1.97 2.56 -13.11
N THR A 199 2.73 2.61 -12.01
CA THR A 199 2.22 3.13 -10.73
C THR A 199 1.86 4.60 -10.81
N ILE A 200 2.66 5.41 -11.51
CA ILE A 200 2.38 6.84 -11.68
C ILE A 200 1.14 7.07 -12.52
N ASP A 201 1.01 6.36 -13.63
CA ASP A 201 -0.16 6.47 -14.52
C ASP A 201 -1.44 6.02 -13.78
N PHE A 202 -1.34 4.95 -13.00
CA PHE A 202 -2.43 4.49 -12.15
C PHE A 202 -2.85 5.57 -11.15
N VAL A 203 -1.90 6.20 -10.44
CA VAL A 203 -2.19 7.27 -9.47
C VAL A 203 -2.81 8.49 -10.15
N ASN A 204 -2.31 8.87 -11.32
CA ASN A 204 -2.87 10.00 -12.08
C ASN A 204 -4.32 9.74 -12.50
N ASN A 205 -4.64 8.50 -12.89
CA ASN A 205 -6.00 8.08 -13.23
C ASN A 205 -6.96 7.99 -12.03
N LEU A 206 -6.43 7.85 -10.79
CA LEU A 206 -7.25 7.95 -9.58
C LEU A 206 -7.60 9.38 -9.18
N ALA A 207 -6.83 10.35 -9.66
CA ALA A 207 -6.97 11.76 -9.29
C ALA A 207 -7.98 12.53 -10.19
N MET A 208 -8.45 11.91 -11.27
CA MET A 208 -9.49 12.40 -12.14
C MET A 208 -10.87 11.98 -11.66
#